data_d4f7474185bcd2d2269df9d9874d4c90
#
_entry.id   d4f7474185bcd2d2269df9d9874d4c90
#
_cell.length_a   1.000
_cell.length_b   1.000
_cell.length_c   1.000
_cell.angle_alpha   90.00
_cell.angle_beta   90.00
_cell.angle_gamma   90.00
#
_symmetry.space_group_name_H-M   'P 1'
#
loop_
_entity.id
_entity.type
_entity.pdbx_description
1 polymer ?
#
loop_
_entity_poly.entity_id
_entity_poly.type
_entity_poly.pdbx_seq_one_letter_code
_entity_poly.pdbx_strand_id
1 'polypeptide(L)'
;MHNIFFAFIILFNFGCVSNTGDIYEGKKNSGRIENFDPVEIRNRHLDYLNALRQERGLDNLQISNSLNSSAATHARDIFKQQRAWNFGSDGSSPQQRAEISGFKGIVTGENVSETYEGEFLVLQVWLNNSFSRNILLNKESTHLGLGWYQQKSGKIWWVQVLGFEK
;
A
#
# COMPACT_ATOMS: atom_id res chain seq x y z
N MET A 1 34.68 54.03 36.96
CA MET A 1 33.37 53.60 36.45
C MET A 1 33.62 52.52 35.38
N HIS A 2 33.48 51.23 35.78
CA HIS A 2 33.73 50.10 34.90
C HIS A 2 32.37 49.49 34.51
N ASN A 3 32.02 49.60 33.23
CA ASN A 3 30.85 48.94 32.70
C ASN A 3 31.19 47.50 32.32
N ILE A 4 30.60 46.54 33.05
CA ILE A 4 30.69 45.11 32.75
C ILE A 4 29.52 44.79 31.82
N PHE A 5 29.81 44.47 30.57
CA PHE A 5 28.83 43.93 29.58
C PHE A 5 28.68 42.43 29.84
N PHE A 6 27.52 42.01 30.30
CA PHE A 6 27.14 40.61 30.34
C PHE A 6 26.61 40.18 28.96
N ALA A 7 27.38 39.37 28.28
CA ALA A 7 26.96 38.71 27.05
C ALA A 7 26.10 37.48 27.41
N PHE A 8 24.83 37.55 27.06
CA PHE A 8 23.90 36.44 27.22
C PHE A 8 24.10 35.48 26.02
N ILE A 9 24.73 34.32 26.25
CA ILE A 9 24.88 33.27 25.24
C ILE A 9 23.59 32.44 25.29
N ILE A 10 22.73 32.62 24.24
CA ILE A 10 21.57 31.78 24.01
C ILE A 10 22.06 30.50 23.34
N LEU A 11 22.12 29.41 24.10
CA LEU A 11 22.34 28.08 23.57
C LEU A 11 21.06 27.59 22.89
N PHE A 12 21.00 27.67 21.56
CA PHE A 12 20.01 26.96 20.78
C PHE A 12 20.28 25.46 20.88
N ASN A 13 19.49 24.76 21.69
CA ASN A 13 19.41 23.31 21.62
C ASN A 13 18.68 22.96 20.33
N PHE A 14 19.43 22.60 19.27
CA PHE A 14 18.88 21.86 18.15
C PHE A 14 18.54 20.45 18.66
N GLY A 15 17.29 20.26 19.08
CA GLY A 15 16.74 18.94 19.26
C GLY A 15 16.79 18.23 17.91
N CYS A 16 17.63 17.21 17.79
CA CYS A 16 17.58 16.25 16.71
C CYS A 16 16.16 15.67 16.66
N VAL A 17 15.42 15.99 15.62
CA VAL A 17 14.22 15.23 15.27
C VAL A 17 14.73 13.84 14.90
N SER A 18 14.58 12.93 15.83
CA SER A 18 14.92 11.54 15.63
C SER A 18 13.95 10.92 14.62
N ASN A 19 14.44 10.73 13.43
CA ASN A 19 14.42 9.51 12.68
C ASN A 19 13.09 8.75 12.60
N THR A 20 12.33 9.06 11.57
CA THR A 20 11.20 8.23 11.09
C THR A 20 11.66 6.88 10.52
N GLY A 21 12.93 6.50 10.70
CA GLY A 21 13.52 5.23 10.24
C GLY A 21 13.27 4.03 11.14
N ASP A 22 12.89 4.24 12.41
CA ASP A 22 12.90 3.17 13.41
C ASP A 22 11.67 2.25 13.43
N ILE A 23 10.65 2.54 12.64
CA ILE A 23 9.46 1.68 12.56
C ILE A 23 9.77 0.30 11.95
N TYR A 24 10.85 0.19 11.18
CA TYR A 24 11.27 -1.05 10.52
C TYR A 24 12.43 -1.81 11.18
N GLU A 25 13.16 -1.22 12.15
CA GLU A 25 14.35 -1.88 12.73
C GLU A 25 14.05 -3.06 13.65
N GLY A 26 12.84 -3.18 14.19
CA GLY A 26 12.50 -4.24 15.15
C GLY A 26 12.37 -5.65 14.59
N LYS A 27 12.33 -5.85 13.28
CA LYS A 27 12.12 -7.18 12.64
C LYS A 27 13.00 -7.42 11.42
N LYS A 28 14.24 -6.99 11.47
CA LYS A 28 15.23 -7.10 10.38
C LYS A 28 15.58 -8.53 9.93
N ASN A 29 15.02 -9.56 10.57
CA ASN A 29 15.53 -10.93 10.43
C ASN A 29 14.69 -11.90 9.61
N SER A 30 13.61 -11.50 8.93
CA SER A 30 12.87 -12.50 8.20
C SER A 30 12.65 -12.24 6.70
N GLY A 31 12.70 -10.98 6.23
CA GLY A 31 12.35 -10.69 4.82
C GLY A 31 10.98 -11.27 4.43
N ARG A 32 10.19 -11.67 5.42
CA ARG A 32 8.94 -12.40 5.23
C ARG A 32 7.76 -11.63 5.75
N ILE A 33 6.97 -11.12 4.83
CA ILE A 33 5.73 -10.41 5.13
C ILE A 33 4.68 -11.30 5.82
N GLU A 34 4.77 -12.61 5.64
CA GLU A 34 3.89 -13.61 6.28
C GLU A 34 3.99 -13.64 7.82
N ASN A 35 5.05 -13.04 8.38
CA ASN A 35 5.21 -12.93 9.84
C ASN A 35 4.47 -11.72 10.43
N PHE A 36 3.81 -10.91 9.62
CA PHE A 36 3.02 -9.76 10.05
C PHE A 36 1.52 -10.06 9.98
N ASP A 37 0.76 -9.40 10.84
CA ASP A 37 -0.70 -9.47 10.76
C ASP A 37 -1.20 -8.87 9.43
N PRO A 38 -1.92 -9.65 8.61
CA PRO A 38 -2.46 -9.15 7.35
C PRO A 38 -3.40 -7.94 7.51
N VAL A 39 -4.08 -7.81 8.64
CA VAL A 39 -4.95 -6.67 8.92
C VAL A 39 -4.12 -5.41 9.13
N GLU A 40 -3.04 -5.51 9.90
CA GLU A 40 -2.13 -4.38 10.12
C GLU A 40 -1.49 -3.90 8.81
N ILE A 41 -1.04 -4.82 7.94
CA ILE A 41 -0.46 -4.48 6.63
C ILE A 41 -1.46 -3.69 5.78
N ARG A 42 -2.71 -4.18 5.70
CA ARG A 42 -3.75 -3.52 4.92
C ARG A 42 -4.11 -2.14 5.48
N ASN A 43 -4.21 -2.02 6.80
CA ASN A 43 -4.52 -0.75 7.44
C ASN A 43 -3.41 0.27 7.21
N ARG A 44 -2.14 -0.07 7.42
CA ARG A 44 -1.02 0.84 7.14
C ARG A 44 -0.97 1.28 5.68
N HIS A 45 -1.21 0.37 4.75
CA HIS A 45 -1.27 0.68 3.32
C HIS A 45 -2.43 1.64 3.00
N LEU A 46 -3.62 1.39 3.58
CA LEU A 46 -4.79 2.24 3.44
C LEU A 46 -4.55 3.64 4.01
N ASP A 47 -4.02 3.71 5.24
CA ASP A 47 -3.77 4.98 5.93
C ASP A 47 -2.81 5.86 5.14
N TYR A 48 -1.72 5.27 4.63
CA TYR A 48 -0.76 6.00 3.81
C TYR A 48 -1.38 6.50 2.50
N LEU A 49 -2.15 5.64 1.81
CA LEU A 49 -2.84 6.05 0.59
C LEU A 49 -3.90 7.12 0.85
N ASN A 50 -4.66 7.00 1.95
CA ASN A 50 -5.65 7.99 2.32
C ASN A 50 -5.04 9.35 2.67
N ALA A 51 -3.89 9.38 3.34
CA ALA A 51 -3.15 10.62 3.56
C ALA A 51 -2.79 11.31 2.24
N LEU A 52 -2.28 10.54 1.27
CA LEU A 52 -1.95 11.06 -0.07
C LEU A 52 -3.18 11.52 -0.85
N ARG A 53 -4.32 10.85 -0.68
CA ARG A 53 -5.59 11.24 -1.30
C ARG A 53 -6.12 12.54 -0.70
N GLN A 54 -6.08 12.68 0.63
CA GLN A 54 -6.49 13.91 1.33
C GLN A 54 -5.67 15.13 0.90
N GLU A 55 -4.35 14.99 0.76
CA GLU A 55 -3.48 16.05 0.24
C GLU A 55 -3.89 16.56 -1.16
N ARG A 56 -4.67 15.75 -1.89
CA ARG A 56 -5.18 16.07 -3.23
C ARG A 56 -6.68 16.38 -3.26
N GLY A 57 -7.30 16.53 -2.08
CA GLY A 57 -8.74 16.82 -1.97
C GLY A 57 -9.65 15.68 -2.41
N LEU A 58 -9.17 14.42 -2.34
CA LEU A 58 -9.94 13.23 -2.65
C LEU A 58 -10.50 12.58 -1.38
N ASP A 59 -11.66 11.93 -1.51
CA ASP A 59 -12.28 11.18 -0.42
C ASP A 59 -11.43 9.97 -0.01
N ASN A 60 -11.55 9.60 1.25
CA ASN A 60 -10.90 8.41 1.80
C ASN A 60 -11.51 7.13 1.24
N LEU A 61 -10.64 6.16 1.01
CA LEU A 61 -11.03 4.78 0.72
C LEU A 61 -11.31 4.03 2.03
N GLN A 62 -12.10 2.96 1.93
CA GLN A 62 -12.36 1.98 2.98
C GLN A 62 -11.89 0.60 2.56
N ILE A 63 -11.53 -0.25 3.52
CA ILE A 63 -11.20 -1.65 3.22
C ILE A 63 -12.48 -2.42 2.83
N SER A 64 -12.40 -3.16 1.72
CA SER A 64 -13.39 -4.16 1.34
C SER A 64 -12.83 -5.57 1.48
N ASN A 65 -13.47 -6.39 2.31
CA ASN A 65 -13.06 -7.79 2.49
C ASN A 65 -13.24 -8.61 1.20
N SER A 66 -14.25 -8.30 0.40
CA SER A 66 -14.45 -8.93 -0.90
C SER A 66 -13.33 -8.59 -1.87
N LEU A 67 -12.92 -7.33 -1.93
CA LEU A 67 -11.77 -6.92 -2.74
C LEU A 67 -10.44 -7.50 -2.20
N ASN A 68 -10.27 -7.61 -0.86
CA ASN A 68 -9.11 -8.31 -0.28
C ASN A 68 -9.04 -9.78 -0.73
N SER A 69 -10.19 -10.46 -0.75
CA SER A 69 -10.28 -11.87 -1.18
C SER A 69 -9.98 -12.02 -2.68
N SER A 70 -10.53 -11.13 -3.51
CA SER A 70 -10.24 -11.07 -4.94
C SER A 70 -8.76 -10.86 -5.19
N ALA A 71 -8.16 -9.86 -4.54
CA ALA A 71 -6.74 -9.54 -4.66
C ALA A 71 -5.84 -10.70 -4.20
N ALA A 72 -6.14 -11.35 -3.06
CA ALA A 72 -5.35 -12.46 -2.57
C ALA A 72 -5.44 -13.70 -3.47
N THR A 73 -6.61 -13.97 -4.07
CA THR A 73 -6.78 -15.05 -5.03
C THR A 73 -5.98 -14.79 -6.30
N HIS A 74 -6.05 -13.57 -6.83
CA HIS A 74 -5.30 -13.20 -8.02
C HIS A 74 -3.78 -13.17 -7.78
N ALA A 75 -3.33 -12.77 -6.59
CA ALA A 75 -1.92 -12.80 -6.23
C ALA A 75 -1.32 -14.23 -6.30
N ARG A 76 -2.09 -15.24 -5.86
CA ARG A 76 -1.70 -16.65 -6.01
C ARG A 76 -1.76 -17.11 -7.47
N ASP A 77 -2.70 -16.60 -8.24
CA ASP A 77 -2.84 -16.96 -9.64
C ASP A 77 -1.71 -16.40 -10.50
N ILE A 78 -1.36 -15.13 -10.37
CA ILE A 78 -0.22 -14.53 -11.08
C ILE A 78 1.12 -15.16 -10.66
N PHE A 79 1.26 -15.64 -9.40
CA PHE A 79 2.37 -16.48 -8.99
C PHE A 79 2.43 -17.79 -9.80
N LYS A 80 1.31 -18.49 -9.97
CA LYS A 80 1.27 -19.72 -10.76
C LYS A 80 1.59 -19.48 -12.24
N GLN A 81 1.11 -18.36 -12.77
CA GLN A 81 1.40 -17.91 -14.14
C GLN A 81 2.83 -17.40 -14.31
N GLN A 82 3.57 -17.12 -13.23
CA GLN A 82 4.88 -16.47 -13.22
C GLN A 82 4.88 -15.14 -13.99
N ARG A 83 3.77 -14.40 -13.90
CA ARG A 83 3.56 -13.14 -14.61
C ARG A 83 2.66 -12.19 -13.81
N ALA A 84 3.17 -10.99 -13.48
CA ALA A 84 2.41 -9.94 -12.84
C ALA A 84 1.60 -9.16 -13.88
N TRP A 85 0.34 -9.54 -14.08
CA TRP A 85 -0.58 -8.91 -15.00
C TRP A 85 -2.04 -9.01 -14.51
N ASN A 86 -2.97 -8.32 -15.17
CA ASN A 86 -4.36 -8.19 -14.71
C ASN A 86 -5.31 -9.30 -15.19
N PHE A 87 -4.83 -10.30 -15.96
CA PHE A 87 -5.67 -11.39 -16.44
C PHE A 87 -5.51 -12.64 -15.58
N GLY A 88 -6.65 -13.23 -15.21
CA GLY A 88 -6.66 -14.53 -14.56
C GLY A 88 -6.18 -15.64 -15.51
N SER A 89 -5.64 -16.75 -14.97
CA SER A 89 -5.29 -17.95 -15.75
C SER A 89 -6.50 -18.57 -16.44
N ASP A 90 -7.70 -18.30 -15.96
CA ASP A 90 -8.99 -18.64 -16.51
C ASP A 90 -9.56 -17.58 -17.48
N GLY A 91 -8.79 -16.54 -17.77
CA GLY A 91 -9.22 -15.41 -18.59
C GLY A 91 -10.05 -14.35 -17.86
N SER A 92 -10.28 -14.50 -16.55
CA SER A 92 -11.09 -13.56 -15.78
C SER A 92 -10.47 -12.17 -15.70
N SER A 93 -11.33 -11.15 -15.81
CA SER A 93 -11.00 -9.74 -15.55
C SER A 93 -11.02 -9.42 -14.05
N PRO A 94 -10.45 -8.28 -13.62
CA PRO A 94 -10.55 -7.80 -12.24
C PRO A 94 -12.00 -7.67 -11.75
N GLN A 95 -12.91 -7.18 -12.60
CA GLN A 95 -14.34 -7.07 -12.28
C GLN A 95 -14.96 -8.44 -11.98
N GLN A 96 -14.76 -9.42 -12.85
CA GLN A 96 -15.30 -10.78 -12.67
C GLN A 96 -14.76 -11.43 -11.38
N ARG A 97 -13.47 -11.27 -11.06
CA ARG A 97 -12.90 -11.79 -9.83
C ARG A 97 -13.47 -11.11 -8.58
N ALA A 98 -13.70 -9.80 -8.63
CA ALA A 98 -14.33 -9.06 -7.55
C ALA A 98 -15.77 -9.53 -7.30
N GLU A 99 -16.55 -9.72 -8.36
CA GLU A 99 -17.92 -10.26 -8.30
C GLU A 99 -17.97 -11.67 -7.70
N ILE A 100 -17.10 -12.57 -8.16
CA ILE A 100 -16.96 -13.93 -7.61
C ILE A 100 -16.61 -13.88 -6.10
N SER A 101 -15.84 -12.89 -5.68
CA SER A 101 -15.49 -12.67 -4.27
C SER A 101 -16.58 -11.97 -3.46
N GLY A 102 -17.72 -11.65 -4.07
CA GLY A 102 -18.88 -11.05 -3.42
C GLY A 102 -18.89 -9.51 -3.39
N PHE A 103 -18.01 -8.83 -4.14
CA PHE A 103 -18.05 -7.38 -4.30
C PHE A 103 -19.24 -6.97 -5.18
N LYS A 104 -20.06 -6.05 -4.68
CA LYS A 104 -21.32 -5.63 -5.36
C LYS A 104 -21.19 -4.28 -6.05
N GLY A 105 -19.96 -3.85 -6.29
CA GLY A 105 -19.64 -2.57 -6.90
C GLY A 105 -18.97 -2.71 -8.27
N ILE A 106 -18.40 -1.61 -8.72
CA ILE A 106 -17.63 -1.52 -9.96
C ILE A 106 -16.15 -1.42 -9.61
N VAL A 107 -15.32 -2.28 -10.19
CA VAL A 107 -13.86 -2.16 -10.08
C VAL A 107 -13.39 -0.96 -10.90
N THR A 108 -12.77 0.00 -10.25
CA THR A 108 -12.24 1.22 -10.86
C THR A 108 -10.80 1.07 -11.33
N GLY A 109 -10.10 0.02 -10.87
CA GLY A 109 -8.77 -0.33 -11.34
C GLY A 109 -8.10 -1.40 -10.50
N GLU A 110 -7.05 -2.00 -11.07
CA GLU A 110 -6.22 -3.00 -10.40
C GLU A 110 -4.75 -2.75 -10.70
N ASN A 111 -3.95 -2.68 -9.64
CA ASN A 111 -2.49 -2.63 -9.70
C ASN A 111 -1.90 -3.98 -9.32
N VAL A 112 -0.96 -4.46 -10.10
CA VAL A 112 -0.22 -5.69 -9.84
C VAL A 112 1.28 -5.42 -9.83
N SER A 113 2.03 -6.15 -9.01
CA SER A 113 3.49 -6.02 -8.96
C SER A 113 4.14 -7.26 -8.39
N GLU A 114 5.45 -7.36 -8.53
CA GLU A 114 6.27 -8.44 -7.98
C GLU A 114 7.61 -7.92 -7.45
N THR A 115 8.26 -8.70 -6.58
CA THR A 115 9.62 -8.47 -6.04
C THR A 115 9.80 -7.37 -5.00
N TYR A 116 8.73 -6.79 -4.44
CA TYR A 116 8.79 -5.76 -3.42
C TYR A 116 8.46 -6.33 -2.04
N GLU A 117 9.30 -6.03 -1.05
CA GLU A 117 9.27 -6.66 0.27
C GLU A 117 8.22 -6.11 1.24
N GLY A 118 7.64 -4.94 0.96
CA GLY A 118 6.69 -4.31 1.86
C GLY A 118 5.64 -3.47 1.15
N GLU A 119 4.52 -3.27 1.85
CA GLU A 119 3.35 -2.53 1.36
C GLU A 119 3.66 -1.07 1.01
N PHE A 120 4.64 -0.45 1.68
CA PHE A 120 5.06 0.92 1.38
C PHE A 120 5.89 0.99 0.11
N LEU A 121 6.82 0.04 -0.10
CA LEU A 121 7.66 0.02 -1.29
C LEU A 121 6.84 -0.21 -2.55
N VAL A 122 5.90 -1.17 -2.51
CA VAL A 122 5.03 -1.41 -3.66
C VAL A 122 4.11 -0.22 -3.93
N LEU A 123 3.59 0.44 -2.89
CA LEU A 123 2.80 1.65 -3.06
C LEU A 123 3.61 2.79 -3.70
N GLN A 124 4.86 3.00 -3.28
CA GLN A 124 5.75 3.99 -3.90
C GLN A 124 6.02 3.68 -5.38
N VAL A 125 6.21 2.42 -5.74
CA VAL A 125 6.37 2.01 -7.14
C VAL A 125 5.12 2.34 -7.95
N TRP A 126 3.94 2.02 -7.44
CA TRP A 126 2.68 2.36 -8.10
C TRP A 126 2.45 3.88 -8.21
N LEU A 127 2.84 4.65 -7.20
CA LEU A 127 2.77 6.12 -7.25
C LEU A 127 3.72 6.73 -8.27
N ASN A 128 4.88 6.13 -8.51
CA ASN A 128 5.85 6.59 -9.49
C ASN A 128 5.47 6.21 -10.94
N ASN A 129 4.61 5.23 -11.13
CA ASN A 129 4.09 4.86 -12.44
C ASN A 129 2.79 5.64 -12.73
N SER A 130 2.71 6.35 -13.85
CA SER A 130 1.58 7.21 -14.17
C SER A 130 0.25 6.46 -14.28
N PHE A 131 0.25 5.26 -14.88
CA PHE A 131 -0.95 4.44 -15.02
C PHE A 131 -1.45 3.96 -13.65
N SER A 132 -0.57 3.37 -12.85
CA SER A 132 -0.91 2.89 -11.51
C SER A 132 -1.33 4.03 -10.58
N ARG A 133 -0.64 5.19 -10.65
CA ARG A 133 -1.00 6.37 -9.88
C ARG A 133 -2.41 6.87 -10.20
N ASN A 134 -2.82 6.86 -11.47
CA ASN A 134 -4.18 7.25 -11.86
C ASN A 134 -5.22 6.33 -11.24
N ILE A 135 -4.94 5.04 -11.09
CA ILE A 135 -5.81 4.10 -10.37
C ILE A 135 -5.89 4.49 -8.88
N LEU A 136 -4.75 4.70 -8.21
CA LEU A 136 -4.67 5.05 -6.79
C LEU A 136 -5.43 6.35 -6.46
N LEU A 137 -5.41 7.30 -7.37
CA LEU A 137 -6.00 8.63 -7.21
C LEU A 137 -7.34 8.79 -7.96
N ASN A 138 -7.97 7.69 -8.37
CA ASN A 138 -9.28 7.76 -9.01
C ASN A 138 -10.31 8.28 -7.99
N LYS A 139 -10.95 9.42 -8.32
CA LYS A 139 -11.91 10.12 -7.45
C LYS A 139 -13.19 9.32 -7.20
N GLU A 140 -13.53 8.40 -8.08
CA GLU A 140 -14.75 7.60 -7.98
C GLU A 140 -14.57 6.37 -7.08
N SER A 141 -13.34 6.00 -6.75
CA SER A 141 -13.06 4.87 -5.86
C SER A 141 -13.46 5.19 -4.43
N THR A 142 -14.16 4.26 -3.80
CA THR A 142 -14.60 4.32 -2.39
C THR A 142 -13.99 3.20 -1.55
N HIS A 143 -13.57 2.10 -2.18
CA HIS A 143 -13.08 0.90 -1.51
C HIS A 143 -11.77 0.42 -2.09
N LEU A 144 -10.99 -0.23 -1.23
CA LEU A 144 -9.70 -0.82 -1.53
C LEU A 144 -9.64 -2.26 -1.00
N GLY A 145 -9.07 -3.15 -1.82
CA GLY A 145 -8.59 -4.46 -1.39
C GLY A 145 -7.10 -4.62 -1.69
N LEU A 146 -6.36 -5.18 -0.73
CA LEU A 146 -4.95 -5.52 -0.89
C LEU A 146 -4.73 -7.00 -0.58
N GLY A 147 -4.11 -7.71 -1.52
CA GLY A 147 -3.73 -9.10 -1.39
C GLY A 147 -2.31 -9.36 -1.88
N TRP A 148 -1.71 -10.42 -1.36
CA TRP A 148 -0.37 -10.83 -1.76
C TRP A 148 -0.18 -12.34 -1.61
N TYR A 149 0.84 -12.83 -2.29
CA TYR A 149 1.39 -14.15 -2.10
C TYR A 149 2.91 -14.07 -2.03
N GLN A 150 3.51 -14.56 -0.95
CA GLN A 150 4.97 -14.66 -0.83
C GLN A 150 5.42 -16.09 -1.08
N GLN A 151 6.29 -16.28 -2.05
CA GLN A 151 6.87 -17.60 -2.35
C GLN A 151 8.05 -17.90 -1.42
N LYS A 152 8.47 -19.16 -1.38
CA LYS A 152 9.56 -19.62 -0.50
C LYS A 152 10.90 -18.88 -0.69
N SER A 153 11.16 -18.36 -1.88
CA SER A 153 12.35 -17.54 -2.18
C SER A 153 12.31 -16.14 -1.56
N GLY A 154 11.15 -15.73 -1.01
CA GLY A 154 10.95 -14.39 -0.48
C GLY A 154 10.27 -13.43 -1.46
N LYS A 155 10.23 -13.72 -2.75
CA LYS A 155 9.55 -12.88 -3.74
C LYS A 155 8.06 -12.78 -3.42
N ILE A 156 7.52 -11.57 -3.49
CA ILE A 156 6.11 -11.30 -3.23
C ILE A 156 5.41 -10.89 -4.52
N TRP A 157 4.20 -11.38 -4.68
CA TRP A 157 3.27 -11.03 -5.74
C TRP A 157 2.14 -10.21 -5.13
N TRP A 158 2.06 -8.95 -5.53
CA TRP A 158 1.12 -7.98 -4.98
C TRP A 158 -0.03 -7.71 -5.93
N VAL A 159 -1.22 -7.62 -5.40
CA VAL A 159 -2.42 -7.17 -6.10
C VAL A 159 -3.16 -6.17 -5.22
N GLN A 160 -3.51 -5.03 -5.79
CA GLN A 160 -4.38 -4.02 -5.19
C GLN A 160 -5.55 -3.78 -6.12
N VAL A 161 -6.77 -3.85 -5.61
CA VAL A 161 -8.00 -3.58 -6.35
C VAL A 161 -8.70 -2.39 -5.74
N LEU A 162 -9.06 -1.41 -6.55
CA LEU A 162 -9.92 -0.31 -6.17
C LEU A 162 -11.29 -0.49 -6.79
N GLY A 163 -12.33 -0.09 -6.06
CA GLY A 163 -13.70 -0.19 -6.52
C GLY A 163 -14.59 0.90 -5.95
N PHE A 164 -15.73 1.07 -6.61
CA PHE A 164 -16.81 1.93 -6.19
C PHE A 164 -17.98 1.04 -5.75
N GLU A 165 -18.42 1.22 -4.52
CA GLU A 165 -19.63 0.60 -3.97
C GLU A 165 -20.52 1.73 -3.42
N LYS A 166 -21.84 1.69 -3.75
CA LYS A 166 -22.79 2.72 -3.28
C LYS A 166 -23.20 2.49 -1.84
#